data_e24d9ff1b045992b1814fe2401a041e6
#
_entry.id   e24d9ff1b045992b1814fe2401a041e6
#
_cell.length_a   1.000
_cell.length_b   1.000
_cell.length_c   1.000
_cell.angle_alpha   90.00
_cell.angle_beta   90.00
_cell.angle_gamma   90.00
#
_symmetry.space_group_name_H-M   'P 1'
#
loop_
_entity.id
_entity.type
_entity.pdbx_description
1 polymer ?
#
loop_
_entity_poly.entity_id
_entity_poly.type
_entity_poly.pdbx_seq_one_letter_code
_entity_poly.pdbx_strand_id
1 'polypeptide(L)'
;MAIKRALPTREADSSTAVNPSRAGAYRESYTLPLGGGDYMFADEGSFFHASNATLATGIAGHAAPVVADGVTKALLHLYNGGDKNIIPVYLFLEVTAAGTAGTLHYTTIYTDNADATARSSGGTAITPVNVKSDGNHTTGAVLYFGAVVTAMATPYKVGQQIVREVIPVVQDTTLMRFGSPSAHAHAGLTTAATATCHVVQDFAPICIGPGGNLNISQIRPSQSAASSYQFSFGYIER
;
A
#
# COMPACT_ATOMS: atom_id res chain seq x y z
N MET A 1 -13.18 -22.66 41.33
CA MET A 1 -12.51 -22.40 40.07
C MET A 1 -13.63 -22.09 39.03
N ALA A 2 -13.80 -20.81 38.66
CA ALA A 2 -14.91 -20.41 37.82
C ALA A 2 -14.49 -20.65 36.36
N ILE A 3 -15.14 -21.60 35.69
CA ILE A 3 -14.94 -21.87 34.26
C ILE A 3 -15.66 -20.74 33.51
N LYS A 4 -14.91 -19.80 32.95
CA LYS A 4 -15.46 -18.84 32.00
C LYS A 4 -15.93 -19.60 30.75
N ARG A 5 -17.23 -19.62 30.52
CA ARG A 5 -17.77 -20.13 29.25
C ARG A 5 -17.36 -19.18 28.14
N ALA A 6 -16.50 -19.63 27.25
CA ALA A 6 -16.24 -18.95 25.99
C ALA A 6 -17.47 -19.11 25.09
N LEU A 7 -17.99 -18.00 24.58
CA LEU A 7 -19.09 -18.01 23.59
C LEU A 7 -18.53 -18.48 22.24
N PRO A 8 -19.31 -19.25 21.46
CA PRO A 8 -18.90 -19.66 20.14
C PRO A 8 -18.72 -18.42 19.22
N THR A 9 -17.66 -18.43 18.46
CA THR A 9 -17.15 -17.31 17.67
C THR A 9 -18.04 -16.79 16.52
N ARG A 10 -19.28 -17.28 16.38
CA ARG A 10 -20.19 -16.86 15.31
C ARG A 10 -21.54 -16.32 15.78
N GLU A 11 -21.79 -16.26 17.05
CA GLU A 11 -22.91 -15.48 17.54
C GLU A 11 -22.43 -14.07 17.81
N ALA A 12 -22.37 -13.29 16.77
CA ALA A 12 -22.26 -11.86 16.87
C ALA A 12 -23.60 -11.31 17.37
N ASP A 13 -23.79 -11.34 18.66
CA ASP A 13 -24.66 -10.35 19.25
C ASP A 13 -23.89 -9.03 19.22
N SER A 14 -24.30 -8.18 18.32
CA SER A 14 -23.68 -6.89 18.03
C SER A 14 -23.70 -5.91 19.19
N SER A 15 -24.33 -6.24 20.29
CA SER A 15 -24.53 -5.32 21.42
C SER A 15 -23.48 -5.43 22.52
N THR A 16 -22.65 -6.46 22.53
CA THR A 16 -21.69 -6.69 23.62
C THR A 16 -20.36 -7.32 23.16
N ALA A 17 -19.88 -6.94 22.00
CA ALA A 17 -18.62 -7.46 21.45
C ALA A 17 -17.40 -7.04 22.29
N VAL A 18 -17.26 -7.63 23.43
CA VAL A 18 -15.99 -7.67 24.15
C VAL A 18 -15.26 -8.94 23.70
N ASN A 19 -14.38 -8.77 22.69
CA ASN A 19 -13.38 -9.74 22.26
C ASN A 19 -13.83 -11.21 22.33
N PRO A 20 -14.39 -11.78 21.26
CA PRO A 20 -14.56 -13.20 21.19
C PRO A 20 -13.20 -13.88 21.11
N SER A 21 -12.70 -14.39 22.21
CA SER A 21 -11.61 -15.34 22.17
C SER A 21 -12.11 -16.57 21.38
N ARG A 22 -11.44 -16.92 20.31
CA ARG A 22 -11.74 -18.16 19.57
C ARG A 22 -11.62 -19.34 20.52
N ALA A 23 -12.70 -20.11 20.65
CA ALA A 23 -12.70 -21.35 21.41
C ALA A 23 -12.58 -22.54 20.45
N GLY A 24 -11.65 -23.45 20.72
CA GLY A 24 -11.55 -24.71 19.99
C GLY A 24 -12.75 -25.64 20.24
N ALA A 25 -12.77 -26.79 19.55
CA ALA A 25 -13.84 -27.79 19.65
C ALA A 25 -14.10 -28.25 21.09
N TYR A 26 -13.13 -28.14 21.98
CA TYR A 26 -13.22 -28.45 23.41
C TYR A 26 -13.45 -27.23 24.30
N ARG A 27 -13.86 -26.09 23.74
CA ARG A 27 -14.04 -24.81 24.45
C ARG A 27 -12.80 -24.28 25.16
N GLU A 28 -11.63 -24.69 24.71
CA GLU A 28 -10.37 -24.11 25.15
C GLU A 28 -10.15 -22.77 24.48
N SER A 29 -9.75 -21.77 25.25
CA SER A 29 -9.36 -20.47 24.69
C SER A 29 -7.97 -20.61 24.09
N TYR A 30 -7.89 -20.67 22.77
CA TYR A 30 -6.60 -20.59 22.08
C TYR A 30 -6.20 -19.14 21.92
N THR A 31 -5.20 -18.73 22.62
CA THR A 31 -4.42 -17.53 22.27
C THR A 31 -3.35 -18.00 21.29
N LEU A 32 -3.68 -18.07 20.01
CA LEU A 32 -2.66 -18.24 19.00
C LEU A 32 -1.91 -16.90 18.92
N PRO A 33 -0.60 -16.88 19.17
CA PRO A 33 0.24 -15.78 18.75
C PRO A 33 0.38 -15.93 17.21
N LEU A 34 -0.69 -15.63 16.48
CA LEU A 34 -0.62 -15.47 15.03
C LEU A 34 0.30 -14.29 14.82
N GLY A 35 1.45 -14.56 14.24
CA GLY A 35 2.39 -13.54 13.84
C GLY A 35 1.71 -12.57 12.88
N GLY A 36 1.34 -11.40 13.39
CA GLY A 36 0.66 -10.36 12.66
C GLY A 36 -0.85 -10.57 12.50
N GLY A 37 -1.61 -9.52 12.75
CA GLY A 37 -3.06 -9.49 12.54
C GLY A 37 -3.50 -9.78 11.09
N ASP A 38 -2.56 -9.77 10.15
CA ASP A 38 -2.79 -9.96 8.73
C ASP A 38 -3.46 -11.30 8.38
N TYR A 39 -3.09 -12.38 9.09
CA TYR A 39 -3.74 -13.68 8.92
C TYR A 39 -5.21 -13.69 9.37
N MET A 40 -5.53 -12.94 10.41
CA MET A 40 -6.92 -12.82 10.87
C MET A 40 -7.74 -12.10 9.82
N PHE A 41 -7.22 -11.00 9.26
CA PHE A 41 -7.89 -10.24 8.22
C PHE A 41 -8.03 -11.03 6.91
N ALA A 42 -7.03 -11.85 6.58
CA ALA A 42 -7.12 -12.75 5.44
C ALA A 42 -8.22 -13.80 5.64
N ASP A 43 -8.31 -14.41 6.83
CA ASP A 43 -9.35 -15.40 7.17
C ASP A 43 -10.75 -14.79 7.22
N GLU A 44 -10.87 -13.52 7.65
CA GLU A 44 -12.12 -12.76 7.62
C GLU A 44 -12.51 -12.30 6.21
N GLY A 45 -11.61 -12.41 5.23
CA GLY A 45 -11.82 -11.91 3.87
C GLY A 45 -11.74 -10.38 3.76
N SER A 46 -11.06 -9.75 4.70
CA SER A 46 -10.84 -8.29 4.72
C SER A 46 -9.49 -7.87 4.15
N PHE A 47 -8.64 -8.82 3.78
CA PHE A 47 -7.33 -8.55 3.18
C PHE A 47 -7.40 -8.65 1.66
N PHE A 48 -6.90 -7.61 0.98
CA PHE A 48 -6.86 -7.52 -0.46
C PHE A 48 -5.43 -7.36 -0.96
N HIS A 49 -5.19 -7.89 -2.13
CA HIS A 49 -3.92 -7.81 -2.83
C HIS A 49 -4.10 -7.29 -4.25
N ALA A 50 -3.19 -6.45 -4.69
CA ALA A 50 -3.15 -5.91 -6.04
C ALA A 50 -1.73 -6.00 -6.61
N SER A 51 -1.61 -6.39 -7.87
CA SER A 51 -0.31 -6.50 -8.55
C SER A 51 -0.45 -6.27 -10.06
N ASN A 52 0.67 -6.22 -10.76
CA ASN A 52 0.68 -6.21 -12.23
C ASN A 52 -0.03 -7.45 -12.78
N ALA A 53 -0.84 -7.25 -13.82
CA ALA A 53 -1.54 -8.34 -14.48
C ALA A 53 -0.58 -9.32 -15.19
N THR A 54 0.56 -8.84 -15.67
CA THR A 54 1.54 -9.65 -16.41
C THR A 54 2.87 -9.62 -15.69
N LEU A 55 3.39 -10.81 -15.38
CA LEU A 55 4.70 -10.98 -14.76
C LEU A 55 5.80 -10.44 -15.68
N ALA A 56 6.81 -9.82 -15.11
CA ALA A 56 7.96 -9.21 -15.78
C ALA A 56 7.62 -8.06 -16.76
N THR A 57 6.37 -7.68 -16.90
CA THR A 57 5.97 -6.51 -17.67
C THR A 57 5.69 -5.36 -16.71
N GLY A 58 6.64 -4.44 -16.63
CA GLY A 58 6.50 -3.27 -15.75
C GLY A 58 5.49 -2.25 -16.28
N ILE A 59 4.84 -1.57 -15.36
CA ILE A 59 4.03 -0.39 -15.67
C ILE A 59 4.90 0.84 -15.49
N ALA A 60 4.89 1.73 -16.48
CA ALA A 60 5.68 2.96 -16.43
C ALA A 60 5.17 3.91 -15.34
N GLY A 61 6.09 4.50 -14.60
CA GLY A 61 5.83 5.64 -13.75
C GLY A 61 5.76 6.96 -14.54
N HIS A 62 6.13 8.05 -13.90
CA HIS A 62 6.16 9.38 -14.53
C HIS A 62 7.58 9.82 -14.82
N ALA A 63 7.77 10.48 -15.98
CA ALA A 63 9.03 11.16 -16.30
C ALA A 63 9.16 12.46 -15.50
N ALA A 64 10.37 12.75 -15.02
CA ALA A 64 10.75 13.97 -14.32
C ALA A 64 9.75 14.50 -13.26
N PRO A 65 9.15 13.65 -12.40
CA PRO A 65 8.27 14.15 -11.38
C PRO A 65 9.07 14.98 -10.36
N VAL A 66 8.56 16.15 -10.04
CA VAL A 66 9.10 17.05 -9.01
C VAL A 66 8.24 16.97 -7.74
N VAL A 67 8.71 17.58 -6.63
CA VAL A 67 8.02 17.51 -5.33
C VAL A 67 6.55 17.96 -5.42
N ALA A 68 6.27 19.01 -6.19
CA ALA A 68 4.92 19.50 -6.40
C ALA A 68 4.01 18.50 -7.13
N ASP A 69 4.58 17.57 -7.89
CA ASP A 69 3.83 16.52 -8.60
C ASP A 69 3.33 15.40 -7.68
N GLY A 70 3.81 15.30 -6.46
CA GLY A 70 3.41 14.26 -5.52
C GLY A 70 1.91 14.19 -5.23
N VAL A 71 1.20 15.30 -5.45
CA VAL A 71 -0.26 15.40 -5.30
C VAL A 71 -1.02 15.12 -6.60
N THR A 72 -0.34 15.03 -7.73
CA THR A 72 -0.97 14.87 -9.05
C THR A 72 -0.42 13.71 -9.88
N LYS A 73 0.85 13.36 -9.71
CA LYS A 73 1.53 12.30 -10.47
C LYS A 73 1.83 11.11 -9.55
N ALA A 74 0.81 10.31 -9.30
CA ALA A 74 0.94 9.15 -8.44
C ALA A 74 1.54 7.95 -9.19
N LEU A 75 2.55 7.31 -8.59
CA LEU A 75 2.96 5.97 -9.02
C LEU A 75 1.87 4.96 -8.69
N LEU A 76 1.38 4.99 -7.45
CA LEU A 76 0.17 4.28 -7.02
C LEU A 76 -0.84 5.30 -6.50
N HIS A 77 -2.01 5.33 -7.12
CA HIS A 77 -3.17 6.08 -6.66
C HIS A 77 -4.22 5.12 -6.15
N LEU A 78 -4.72 5.37 -4.94
CA LEU A 78 -5.84 4.67 -4.36
C LEU A 78 -6.93 5.67 -3.99
N TYR A 79 -8.15 5.40 -4.43
CA TYR A 79 -9.37 6.08 -4.01
C TYR A 79 -10.27 5.10 -3.27
N ASN A 80 -10.78 5.50 -2.11
CA ASN A 80 -11.74 4.72 -1.36
C ASN A 80 -13.16 5.10 -1.77
N GLY A 81 -13.72 4.36 -2.71
CA GLY A 81 -15.11 4.51 -3.15
C GLY A 81 -16.11 3.70 -2.34
N GLY A 82 -15.67 2.96 -1.32
CA GLY A 82 -16.51 2.16 -0.44
C GLY A 82 -16.92 2.87 0.84
N ASP A 83 -17.59 2.15 1.69
CA ASP A 83 -18.09 2.61 3.01
C ASP A 83 -17.20 2.20 4.19
N LYS A 84 -16.15 1.41 3.92
CA LYS A 84 -15.20 0.92 4.91
C LYS A 84 -13.88 1.68 4.84
N ASN A 85 -13.12 1.64 5.92
CA ASN A 85 -11.77 2.18 5.93
C ASN A 85 -10.81 1.26 5.19
N ILE A 86 -9.88 1.84 4.43
CA ILE A 86 -8.79 1.13 3.79
C ILE A 86 -7.51 1.42 4.57
N ILE A 87 -6.80 0.36 4.95
CA ILE A 87 -5.57 0.41 5.74
C ILE A 87 -4.47 -0.25 4.90
N PRO A 88 -3.56 0.52 4.27
CA PRO A 88 -2.41 -0.02 3.58
C PRO A 88 -1.52 -0.81 4.55
N VAL A 89 -1.02 -1.96 4.09
CA VAL A 89 -0.10 -2.82 4.86
C VAL A 89 1.30 -2.74 4.28
N TYR A 90 1.44 -2.99 2.97
CA TYR A 90 2.71 -2.90 2.29
C TYR A 90 2.54 -2.49 0.82
N LEU A 91 3.60 -1.92 0.26
CA LEU A 91 3.81 -1.78 -1.19
C LEU A 91 5.23 -2.24 -1.52
N PHE A 92 5.34 -3.28 -2.33
CA PHE A 92 6.59 -3.74 -2.91
C PHE A 92 6.70 -3.25 -4.34
N LEU A 93 7.85 -2.70 -4.69
CA LEU A 93 8.18 -2.22 -6.03
C LEU A 93 9.49 -2.88 -6.48
N GLU A 94 9.52 -3.32 -7.71
CA GLU A 94 10.74 -3.79 -8.40
C GLU A 94 10.89 -3.04 -9.72
N VAL A 95 12.08 -2.52 -9.97
CA VAL A 95 12.40 -1.81 -11.22
C VAL A 95 12.61 -2.82 -12.33
N THR A 96 11.76 -2.78 -13.36
CA THR A 96 11.87 -3.64 -14.55
C THR A 96 12.54 -2.91 -15.71
N ALA A 97 12.46 -1.57 -15.75
CA ALA A 97 13.21 -0.73 -16.67
C ALA A 97 13.66 0.54 -15.94
N ALA A 98 14.95 0.84 -16.00
CA ALA A 98 15.55 1.89 -15.18
C ALA A 98 15.13 3.31 -15.56
N GLY A 99 14.76 3.57 -16.80
CA GLY A 99 14.57 4.93 -17.30
C GLY A 99 15.92 5.66 -17.44
N THR A 100 15.90 7.00 -17.37
CA THR A 100 17.10 7.84 -17.40
C THR A 100 17.49 8.31 -16.01
N ALA A 101 18.70 8.85 -15.88
CA ALA A 101 19.20 9.42 -14.63
C ALA A 101 18.35 10.60 -14.17
N GLY A 102 18.08 10.67 -12.88
CA GLY A 102 17.58 11.83 -12.16
C GLY A 102 18.64 12.35 -11.18
N THR A 103 18.33 13.41 -10.45
CA THR A 103 19.26 13.98 -9.45
C THR A 103 19.14 13.30 -8.10
N LEU A 104 17.95 12.86 -7.74
CA LEU A 104 17.63 12.22 -6.47
C LEU A 104 16.39 11.35 -6.66
N HIS A 105 16.33 10.21 -5.98
CA HIS A 105 15.17 9.34 -6.00
C HIS A 105 14.60 9.19 -4.60
N TYR A 106 13.38 9.65 -4.39
CA TYR A 106 12.69 9.52 -3.11
C TYR A 106 11.21 9.25 -3.27
N THR A 107 10.64 8.62 -2.26
CA THR A 107 9.21 8.36 -2.14
C THR A 107 8.55 9.51 -1.39
N THR A 108 7.39 9.95 -1.88
CA THR A 108 6.48 10.82 -1.13
C THR A 108 5.10 10.18 -1.05
N ILE A 109 4.44 10.36 0.09
CA ILE A 109 3.10 9.83 0.33
C ILE A 109 2.21 10.97 0.77
N TYR A 110 1.10 11.15 0.05
CA TYR A 110 0.06 12.12 0.35
C TYR A 110 -1.27 11.44 0.54
N THR A 111 -2.07 11.97 1.45
CA THR A 111 -3.47 11.61 1.65
C THR A 111 -4.35 12.85 1.54
N ASP A 112 -5.60 12.65 1.16
CA ASP A 112 -6.63 13.68 1.15
C ASP A 112 -7.95 13.05 1.59
N ASN A 113 -8.75 13.78 2.33
CA ASN A 113 -10.09 13.40 2.75
C ASN A 113 -11.20 14.10 1.95
N ALA A 114 -10.83 14.87 0.95
CA ALA A 114 -11.80 15.52 0.09
C ALA A 114 -12.36 14.54 -0.94
N ASP A 115 -13.65 14.45 -1.02
CA ASP A 115 -14.47 13.52 -1.84
C ASP A 115 -14.19 13.55 -3.35
N ALA A 116 -13.28 14.37 -3.82
CA ALA A 116 -13.24 14.74 -5.22
C ALA A 116 -11.96 14.31 -5.97
N THR A 117 -10.99 13.66 -5.31
CA THR A 117 -9.76 13.33 -6.01
C THR A 117 -9.89 12.01 -6.78
N ALA A 118 -10.62 12.07 -7.86
CA ALA A 118 -10.65 10.98 -8.83
C ALA A 118 -9.45 11.09 -9.77
N ARG A 119 -9.02 9.97 -10.32
CA ARG A 119 -8.06 9.94 -11.42
C ARG A 119 -8.57 10.79 -12.59
N SER A 120 -7.75 11.74 -13.05
CA SER A 120 -8.13 12.62 -14.17
C SER A 120 -7.74 12.04 -15.53
N SER A 121 -6.57 11.40 -15.65
CA SER A 121 -6.11 10.81 -16.92
C SER A 121 -4.96 9.83 -16.69
N GLY A 122 -4.70 9.00 -17.70
CA GLY A 122 -3.56 8.08 -17.73
C GLY A 122 -3.61 6.98 -16.68
N GLY A 123 -2.52 6.28 -16.55
CA GLY A 123 -2.36 5.16 -15.63
C GLY A 123 -3.04 3.86 -16.07
N THR A 124 -2.65 2.80 -15.42
CA THR A 124 -3.21 1.46 -15.62
C THR A 124 -4.13 1.13 -14.45
N ALA A 125 -5.39 0.82 -14.74
CA ALA A 125 -6.33 0.35 -13.74
C ALA A 125 -5.89 -1.02 -13.21
N ILE A 126 -5.90 -1.18 -11.90
CA ILE A 126 -5.52 -2.41 -11.22
C ILE A 126 -6.74 -2.97 -10.49
N THR A 127 -7.01 -4.24 -10.70
CA THR A 127 -8.12 -4.92 -10.02
C THR A 127 -7.57 -5.64 -8.79
N PRO A 128 -7.89 -5.21 -7.57
CA PRO A 128 -7.53 -5.94 -6.37
C PRO A 128 -8.28 -7.26 -6.28
N VAL A 129 -7.64 -8.25 -5.68
CA VAL A 129 -8.24 -9.55 -5.42
C VAL A 129 -8.28 -9.81 -3.91
N ASN A 130 -9.36 -10.43 -3.45
CA ASN A 130 -9.43 -10.91 -2.08
C ASN A 130 -8.46 -12.09 -1.91
N VAL A 131 -7.64 -12.10 -0.87
CA VAL A 131 -6.68 -13.18 -0.64
C VAL A 131 -7.35 -14.45 -0.08
N LYS A 132 -8.58 -14.33 0.42
CA LYS A 132 -9.39 -15.49 0.79
C LYS A 132 -10.03 -16.11 -0.45
N SER A 133 -9.69 -17.35 -0.76
CA SER A 133 -10.08 -18.02 -2.00
C SER A 133 -11.60 -18.20 -2.18
N ASP A 134 -12.35 -18.24 -1.09
CA ASP A 134 -13.82 -18.37 -1.05
C ASP A 134 -14.50 -17.03 -0.63
N GLY A 135 -13.73 -15.95 -0.59
CA GLY A 135 -14.21 -14.62 -0.17
C GLY A 135 -15.14 -14.00 -1.23
N ASN A 136 -16.38 -13.72 -0.84
CA ASN A 136 -17.35 -13.00 -1.69
C ASN A 136 -17.25 -11.49 -1.52
N HIS A 137 -16.27 -11.02 -0.77
CA HIS A 137 -16.13 -9.61 -0.47
C HIS A 137 -15.49 -8.88 -1.65
N THR A 138 -16.18 -7.90 -2.17
CA THR A 138 -15.65 -6.98 -3.20
C THR A 138 -15.16 -5.72 -2.51
N THR A 139 -13.98 -5.27 -2.93
CA THR A 139 -13.41 -4.04 -2.38
C THR A 139 -14.09 -2.79 -2.94
N GLY A 140 -14.18 -1.74 -2.12
CA GLY A 140 -14.51 -0.39 -2.57
C GLY A 140 -13.29 0.39 -3.09
N ALA A 141 -12.09 -0.18 -3.00
CA ALA A 141 -10.88 0.48 -3.45
C ALA A 141 -10.79 0.54 -4.97
N VAL A 142 -10.50 1.74 -5.49
CA VAL A 142 -10.16 1.97 -6.90
C VAL A 142 -8.68 2.28 -6.99
N LEU A 143 -7.93 1.46 -7.72
CA LEU A 143 -6.49 1.50 -7.82
C LEU A 143 -6.04 1.80 -9.25
N TYR A 144 -5.06 2.71 -9.37
CA TYR A 144 -4.36 3.00 -10.61
C TYR A 144 -2.86 3.10 -10.38
N PHE A 145 -2.09 2.61 -11.34
CA PHE A 145 -0.64 2.73 -11.35
C PHE A 145 -0.20 3.66 -12.49
N GLY A 146 0.73 4.59 -12.20
CA GLY A 146 1.19 5.58 -13.17
C GLY A 146 0.11 6.61 -13.55
N ALA A 147 -0.76 6.99 -12.62
CA ALA A 147 -1.90 7.88 -12.89
C ALA A 147 -1.54 9.36 -12.76
N VAL A 148 -2.14 10.19 -13.59
CA VAL A 148 -2.27 11.62 -13.36
C VAL A 148 -3.65 11.87 -12.76
N VAL A 149 -3.69 12.40 -11.56
CA VAL A 149 -4.93 12.64 -10.82
C VAL A 149 -5.22 14.13 -10.70
N THR A 150 -6.46 14.47 -10.44
CA THR A 150 -6.83 15.84 -10.07
C THR A 150 -6.07 16.21 -8.80
N ALA A 151 -5.59 17.46 -8.71
CA ALA A 151 -4.86 17.91 -7.54
C ALA A 151 -5.71 17.75 -6.28
N MET A 152 -5.11 17.19 -5.25
CA MET A 152 -5.72 17.07 -3.93
C MET A 152 -6.09 18.47 -3.40
N ALA A 153 -7.29 18.62 -2.87
CA ALA A 153 -7.78 19.90 -2.34
C ALA A 153 -7.09 20.26 -1.03
N THR A 154 -6.85 19.27 -0.18
CA THR A 154 -6.21 19.46 1.13
C THR A 154 -5.16 18.36 1.36
N PRO A 155 -4.04 18.38 0.64
CA PRO A 155 -3.06 17.33 0.70
C PRO A 155 -2.32 17.30 2.05
N TYR A 156 -2.31 16.15 2.69
CA TYR A 156 -1.49 15.88 3.86
C TYR A 156 -0.31 15.00 3.45
N LYS A 157 0.91 15.50 3.60
CA LYS A 157 2.10 14.69 3.41
C LYS A 157 2.32 13.81 4.65
N VAL A 158 2.10 12.53 4.51
CA VAL A 158 2.22 11.56 5.60
C VAL A 158 3.55 10.79 5.59
N GLY A 159 4.31 10.89 4.51
CA GLY A 159 5.62 10.27 4.42
C GLY A 159 6.51 10.85 3.34
N GLN A 160 7.83 10.84 3.60
CA GLN A 160 8.86 11.15 2.63
C GLN A 160 10.16 10.46 3.02
N GLN A 161 10.74 9.65 2.13
CA GLN A 161 12.00 8.96 2.38
C GLN A 161 12.83 8.83 1.10
N ILE A 162 14.16 8.93 1.24
CA ILE A 162 15.09 8.73 0.13
C ILE A 162 15.14 7.25 -0.21
N VAL A 163 15.07 6.93 -1.49
CA VAL A 163 15.24 5.58 -2.02
C VAL A 163 16.66 5.39 -2.50
N ARG A 164 17.16 6.37 -3.25
CA ARG A 164 18.48 6.28 -3.89
C ARG A 164 18.98 7.67 -4.29
N GLU A 165 20.28 7.84 -4.30
CA GLU A 165 20.90 9.13 -4.71
C GLU A 165 21.10 9.26 -6.21
N VAL A 166 21.06 8.14 -6.95
CA VAL A 166 21.37 8.10 -8.39
C VAL A 166 20.23 7.37 -9.14
N ILE A 167 20.46 7.09 -10.41
CA ILE A 167 19.54 6.37 -11.30
C ILE A 167 19.09 5.02 -10.71
N PRO A 168 17.80 4.66 -10.79
CA PRO A 168 17.34 3.32 -10.50
C PRO A 168 17.97 2.30 -11.47
N VAL A 169 18.28 1.14 -10.96
CA VAL A 169 18.81 0.01 -11.73
C VAL A 169 17.73 -1.06 -11.84
N VAL A 170 17.74 -1.81 -12.95
CA VAL A 170 16.83 -2.98 -13.09
C VAL A 170 17.11 -3.94 -11.93
N GLN A 171 16.05 -4.48 -11.33
CA GLN A 171 16.05 -5.28 -10.11
C GLN A 171 16.27 -4.49 -8.79
N ASP A 172 16.35 -3.16 -8.82
CA ASP A 172 16.19 -2.40 -7.58
C ASP A 172 14.83 -2.69 -6.97
N THR A 173 14.80 -2.94 -5.67
CA THR A 173 13.55 -3.18 -4.95
C THR A 173 13.33 -2.17 -3.85
N THR A 174 12.07 -1.78 -3.67
CA THR A 174 11.62 -0.93 -2.55
C THR A 174 10.44 -1.60 -1.89
N LEU A 175 10.58 -1.95 -0.62
CA LEU A 175 9.49 -2.41 0.22
C LEU A 175 9.06 -1.29 1.15
N MET A 176 7.86 -0.78 0.97
CA MET A 176 7.21 0.16 1.88
C MET A 176 6.31 -0.63 2.82
N ARG A 177 6.48 -0.45 4.12
CA ARG A 177 5.63 -1.04 5.16
C ARG A 177 4.88 0.07 5.89
N PHE A 178 3.60 -0.11 6.08
CA PHE A 178 2.73 0.83 6.78
C PHE A 178 2.38 0.27 8.16
N GLY A 179 2.25 1.15 9.15
CA GLY A 179 1.90 0.75 10.51
C GLY A 179 3.09 0.62 11.47
N SER A 180 4.29 0.99 11.03
CA SER A 180 5.43 1.07 11.95
C SER A 180 5.34 2.32 12.83
N PRO A 181 5.57 2.22 14.15
CA PRO A 181 5.57 3.38 15.04
C PRO A 181 6.77 4.31 14.81
N SER A 182 7.77 3.86 14.08
CA SER A 182 8.97 4.63 13.75
C SER A 182 9.23 4.55 12.24
N ALA A 183 9.29 5.71 11.59
CA ALA A 183 9.70 5.77 10.19
C ALA A 183 11.22 5.54 10.12
N HIS A 184 11.63 4.37 9.70
CA HIS A 184 13.01 4.03 9.44
C HIS A 184 13.18 3.66 7.97
N ALA A 185 14.13 4.29 7.30
CA ALA A 185 14.65 3.81 6.03
C ALA A 185 15.85 2.91 6.31
N HIS A 186 15.71 1.64 6.04
CA HIS A 186 16.85 0.73 5.99
C HIS A 186 17.30 0.62 4.55
N ALA A 187 18.31 1.38 4.19
CA ALA A 187 18.84 1.36 2.84
C ALA A 187 20.27 0.87 2.86
N GLY A 188 20.53 -0.14 2.06
CA GLY A 188 21.83 -0.20 1.44
C GLY A 188 21.89 0.85 0.33
N LEU A 189 21.92 2.16 0.69
CA LEU A 189 22.06 3.23 -0.28
C LEU A 189 23.38 3.02 -1.02
N THR A 190 23.29 2.75 -2.31
CA THR A 190 24.45 2.71 -3.17
C THR A 190 24.41 3.86 -4.15
N THR A 191 25.52 4.56 -4.27
CA THR A 191 25.73 5.58 -5.30
C THR A 191 26.19 4.98 -6.62
N ALA A 192 26.54 3.69 -6.63
CA ALA A 192 26.99 3.01 -7.83
C ALA A 192 25.85 2.86 -8.85
N ALA A 193 26.04 3.39 -10.05
CA ALA A 193 25.03 3.38 -11.13
C ALA A 193 24.69 1.98 -11.66
N THR A 194 25.43 0.95 -11.26
CA THR A 194 25.27 -0.43 -11.75
C THR A 194 24.92 -1.45 -10.66
N ALA A 195 25.05 -1.06 -9.38
CA ALA A 195 24.73 -1.96 -8.27
C ALA A 195 23.24 -1.92 -7.95
N THR A 196 22.62 -3.07 -7.79
CA THR A 196 21.24 -3.18 -7.32
C THR A 196 21.10 -2.70 -5.89
N CYS A 197 19.98 -2.07 -5.58
CA CYS A 197 19.65 -1.52 -4.28
C CYS A 197 18.36 -2.16 -3.76
N HIS A 198 18.38 -2.62 -2.50
CA HIS A 198 17.20 -3.15 -1.83
C HIS A 198 16.89 -2.27 -0.63
N VAL A 199 15.76 -1.58 -0.66
CA VAL A 199 15.37 -0.59 0.35
C VAL A 199 14.12 -1.04 1.06
N VAL A 200 14.13 -0.95 2.38
CA VAL A 200 12.92 -1.05 3.20
C VAL A 200 12.60 0.33 3.78
N GLN A 201 11.39 0.78 3.57
CA GLN A 201 10.88 2.06 4.06
C GLN A 201 9.70 1.81 4.98
N ASP A 202 9.81 2.24 6.23
CA ASP A 202 8.75 2.14 7.21
C ASP A 202 8.02 3.47 7.34
N PHE A 203 6.69 3.43 7.25
CA PHE A 203 5.82 4.59 7.37
C PHE A 203 4.84 4.41 8.54
N ALA A 204 4.39 5.51 9.08
CA ALA A 204 3.34 5.52 10.09
C ALA A 204 2.06 4.83 9.57
N PRO A 205 1.18 4.35 10.47
CA PRO A 205 -0.12 3.82 10.07
C PRO A 205 -0.92 4.87 9.31
N ILE A 206 -1.51 4.44 8.19
CA ILE A 206 -2.40 5.27 7.37
C ILE A 206 -3.77 4.61 7.36
N CYS A 207 -4.81 5.39 7.56
CA CYS A 207 -6.19 4.94 7.47
C CYS A 207 -6.93 5.87 6.51
N ILE A 208 -7.49 5.32 5.45
CA ILE A 208 -8.19 6.05 4.40
C ILE A 208 -9.67 5.78 4.56
N GLY A 209 -10.40 6.78 5.08
CA GLY A 209 -11.85 6.71 5.22
C GLY A 209 -12.58 6.73 3.88
N PRO A 210 -13.90 6.50 3.87
CA PRO A 210 -14.73 6.66 2.69
C PRO A 210 -14.54 8.01 2.00
N GLY A 211 -14.42 8.01 0.67
CA GLY A 211 -14.13 9.20 -0.13
C GLY A 211 -12.67 9.68 -0.07
N GLY A 212 -11.85 9.10 0.79
CA GLY A 212 -10.45 9.49 0.95
C GLY A 212 -9.54 8.94 -0.16
N ASN A 213 -8.35 9.52 -0.26
CA ASN A 213 -7.36 9.19 -1.29
C ASN A 213 -5.98 8.96 -0.70
N LEU A 214 -5.18 8.16 -1.40
CA LEU A 214 -3.76 7.96 -1.16
C LEU A 214 -3.00 8.07 -2.46
N ASN A 215 -1.99 8.93 -2.49
CA ASN A 215 -1.01 9.01 -3.56
C ASN A 215 0.37 8.60 -3.04
N ILE A 216 0.94 7.58 -3.63
CA ILE A 216 2.34 7.21 -3.44
C ILE A 216 3.09 7.59 -4.71
N SER A 217 4.07 8.46 -4.60
CA SER A 217 4.81 8.98 -5.74
C SER A 217 6.30 8.71 -5.59
N GLN A 218 6.92 8.34 -6.70
CA GLN A 218 8.37 8.25 -6.82
C GLN A 218 8.87 9.52 -7.50
N ILE A 219 9.57 10.35 -6.77
CA ILE A 219 10.02 11.65 -7.24
C ILE A 219 11.46 11.54 -7.72
N ARG A 220 11.71 11.98 -8.95
CA ARG A 220 13.02 11.94 -9.61
C ARG A 220 13.21 13.15 -10.49
N PRO A 221 13.59 14.27 -9.92
CA PRO A 221 13.83 15.49 -10.69
C PRO A 221 14.84 15.24 -11.82
N SER A 222 14.63 15.89 -12.95
CA SER A 222 15.49 15.82 -14.15
C SER A 222 15.54 14.47 -14.89
N GLN A 223 14.73 13.48 -14.51
CA GLN A 223 14.64 12.22 -15.24
C GLN A 223 13.85 12.41 -16.54
N SER A 224 14.47 12.22 -17.71
CA SER A 224 13.80 12.44 -19.00
C SER A 224 12.95 11.26 -19.48
N ALA A 225 13.24 10.05 -19.03
CA ALA A 225 12.45 8.86 -19.33
C ALA A 225 12.05 8.14 -18.04
N ALA A 226 10.78 7.80 -17.91
CA ALA A 226 10.24 7.13 -16.74
C ALA A 226 10.84 5.74 -16.54
N SER A 227 11.00 5.34 -15.28
CA SER A 227 11.21 3.94 -14.93
C SER A 227 9.92 3.16 -14.97
N SER A 228 10.02 1.85 -15.23
CA SER A 228 8.89 0.93 -15.15
C SER A 228 9.04 0.01 -13.94
N TYR A 229 7.91 -0.39 -13.37
CA TYR A 229 7.87 -1.17 -12.14
C TYR A 229 6.95 -2.38 -12.28
N GLN A 230 7.38 -3.47 -11.68
CA GLN A 230 6.49 -4.49 -11.16
C GLN A 230 6.18 -4.16 -9.71
N PHE A 231 4.95 -4.42 -9.28
CA PHE A 231 4.55 -4.10 -7.92
C PHE A 231 3.62 -5.15 -7.31
N SER A 232 3.56 -5.11 -5.99
CA SER A 232 2.63 -5.88 -5.16
C SER A 232 2.17 -4.98 -4.01
N PHE A 233 0.88 -4.79 -3.86
CA PHE A 233 0.27 -3.93 -2.85
C PHE A 233 -0.73 -4.70 -2.02
N GLY A 234 -0.58 -4.68 -0.71
CA GLY A 234 -1.50 -5.30 0.24
C GLY A 234 -2.18 -4.27 1.13
N TYR A 235 -3.48 -4.43 1.36
CA TYR A 235 -4.26 -3.57 2.24
C TYR A 235 -5.41 -4.34 2.90
N ILE A 236 -5.90 -3.77 4.00
CA ILE A 236 -7.05 -4.27 4.74
C ILE A 236 -8.22 -3.31 4.53
N GLU A 237 -9.42 -3.86 4.34
CA GLU A 237 -10.68 -3.11 4.26
C GLU A 237 -11.58 -3.47 5.44
N ARG A 238 -11.92 -2.47 6.28
CA ARG A 238 -12.60 -2.71 7.55
C ARG A 238 -13.59 -1.61 7.92
#